data_bc04023045435554dc83d2380fa6f04b
#
_entry.id   bc04023045435554dc83d2380fa6f04b
#
_cell.length_a   1.000
_cell.length_b   1.000
_cell.length_c   1.000
_cell.angle_alpha   90.00
_cell.angle_beta   90.00
_cell.angle_gamma   90.00
#
_symmetry.space_group_name_H-M   'P 1'
#
loop_
_entity.id
_entity.type
_entity.pdbx_description
1 polymer ?
#
loop_
_entity_poly.entity_id
_entity_poly.type
_entity_poly.pdbx_seq_one_letter_code
_entity_poly.pdbx_strand_id
1 'polypeptide(L)'
;MNQNLEIKKKQIVFGEDSVIIQKWEGDIKGGRALNWDGVTDEILYAGRIIITDGKGTYKPLGIESNAYKALSTESGFSYAGILYRSIPNGEAAAIMTAGQVNTVAAKNANSSAEYPSDFISAFPKIAFVADEDANAFDESDTTIDKD
;
A
#
# COMPACT_ATOMS: atom_id res chain seq x y z
N MET A 1 -5.19 -28.25 -6.62
CA MET A 1 -4.06 -27.79 -7.42
C MET A 1 -4.01 -26.28 -7.52
N ASN A 2 -5.09 -25.70 -8.01
CA ASN A 2 -5.12 -24.23 -8.15
C ASN A 2 -4.98 -23.52 -6.83
N GLN A 3 -5.48 -24.10 -5.75
CA GLN A 3 -5.37 -23.50 -4.43
C GLN A 3 -3.92 -23.36 -3.97
N ASN A 4 -3.10 -24.38 -4.27
CA ASN A 4 -1.70 -24.31 -3.87
C ASN A 4 -0.94 -23.21 -4.60
N LEU A 5 -1.27 -23.01 -5.86
CA LEU A 5 -0.66 -21.92 -6.63
C LEU A 5 -1.09 -20.55 -6.12
N GLU A 6 -2.34 -20.42 -5.74
CA GLU A 6 -2.84 -19.16 -5.20
C GLU A 6 -2.20 -18.85 -3.85
N ILE A 7 -2.05 -19.85 -3.01
CA ILE A 7 -1.40 -19.68 -1.72
C ILE A 7 0.05 -19.24 -1.91
N LYS A 8 0.76 -19.86 -2.84
CA LYS A 8 2.13 -19.47 -3.15
C LYS A 8 2.21 -18.05 -3.64
N LYS A 9 1.31 -17.66 -4.53
CA LYS A 9 1.26 -16.26 -5.01
C LYS A 9 1.06 -15.29 -3.87
N LYS A 10 0.12 -15.58 -3.00
CA LYS A 10 -0.14 -14.71 -1.85
C LYS A 10 1.05 -14.62 -0.93
N GLN A 11 1.73 -15.73 -0.70
CA GLN A 11 2.91 -15.74 0.15
C GLN A 11 4.04 -14.90 -0.45
N ILE A 12 4.24 -15.00 -1.77
CA ILE A 12 5.27 -14.20 -2.44
C ILE A 12 4.97 -12.72 -2.31
N VAL A 13 3.72 -12.32 -2.56
CA VAL A 13 3.31 -10.93 -2.44
C VAL A 13 3.51 -10.42 -1.01
N PHE A 14 3.06 -11.19 -0.03
CA PHE A 14 3.18 -10.78 1.36
C PHE A 14 4.62 -10.80 1.86
N GLY A 15 5.44 -11.69 1.32
CA GLY A 15 6.85 -11.74 1.67
C GLY A 15 7.62 -10.49 1.27
N GLU A 16 7.15 -9.78 0.25
CA GLU A 16 7.79 -8.56 -0.21
C GLU A 16 7.33 -7.32 0.53
N ASP A 17 6.28 -7.43 1.35
CA ASP A 17 5.78 -6.30 2.10
C ASP A 17 6.82 -5.72 3.05
N SER A 18 7.74 -6.54 3.55
CA SER A 18 8.79 -6.09 4.45
C SER A 18 9.80 -5.15 3.77
N VAL A 19 9.88 -5.20 2.44
CA VAL A 19 10.73 -4.26 1.69
C VAL A 19 10.02 -2.93 1.52
N ILE A 20 8.71 -2.97 1.37
CA ILE A 20 7.90 -1.76 1.22
C ILE A 20 7.78 -1.06 2.57
N ILE A 21 7.33 -1.78 3.59
CA ILE A 21 7.20 -1.24 4.95
C ILE A 21 8.38 -1.73 5.76
N GLN A 22 9.39 -0.89 5.88
CA GLN A 22 10.65 -1.27 6.50
C GLN A 22 10.60 -1.22 8.02
N LYS A 23 9.71 -0.42 8.57
CA LYS A 23 9.55 -0.30 10.01
C LYS A 23 8.12 0.11 10.34
N TRP A 24 7.54 -0.59 11.31
CA TRP A 24 6.22 -0.24 11.83
C TRP A 24 6.38 0.38 13.20
N GLU A 25 5.69 1.49 13.45
CA GLU A 25 5.71 2.15 14.75
C GLU A 25 4.32 2.49 15.26
N GLY A 26 3.35 2.62 14.38
CA GLY A 26 2.00 2.91 14.81
C GLY A 26 0.99 2.72 13.69
N ASP A 27 -0.24 2.39 14.08
CA ASP A 27 -1.31 2.16 13.13
C ASP A 27 -2.66 2.55 13.73
N ILE A 28 -3.69 2.43 12.91
CA ILE A 28 -5.06 2.53 13.37
C ILE A 28 -5.43 1.16 13.95
N LYS A 29 -5.74 1.14 15.23
CA LYS A 29 -5.98 -0.11 15.95
C LYS A 29 -7.17 -0.87 15.40
N GLY A 30 -7.02 -2.20 15.35
CA GLY A 30 -8.11 -3.11 15.02
C GLY A 30 -8.34 -3.32 13.54
N GLY A 31 -7.54 -2.71 12.70
CA GLY A 31 -7.75 -2.77 11.26
C GLY A 31 -9.02 -2.06 10.85
N ARG A 32 -9.26 -1.97 9.56
CA ARG A 32 -10.46 -1.31 9.04
C ARG A 32 -10.97 -2.03 7.80
N ALA A 33 -12.26 -2.25 7.77
CA ALA A 33 -12.91 -2.72 6.56
C ALA A 33 -12.84 -1.61 5.52
N LEU A 34 -12.50 -1.98 4.29
CA LEU A 34 -12.44 -0.99 3.21
C LEU A 34 -13.72 -1.01 2.40
N ASN A 35 -14.05 0.14 1.86
CA ASN A 35 -15.07 0.23 0.83
C ASN A 35 -14.42 -0.14 -0.50
N TRP A 36 -14.81 -1.27 -1.04
CA TRP A 36 -14.25 -1.81 -2.28
C TRP A 36 -15.02 -1.39 -3.52
N ASP A 37 -16.04 -0.55 -3.38
CA ASP A 37 -16.84 -0.10 -4.53
C ASP A 37 -15.95 0.63 -5.52
N GLY A 38 -15.97 0.18 -6.76
CA GLY A 38 -15.16 0.78 -7.81
C GLY A 38 -13.70 0.36 -7.82
N VAL A 39 -13.28 -0.46 -6.86
CA VAL A 39 -11.90 -0.96 -6.81
C VAL A 39 -11.83 -2.26 -7.60
N THR A 40 -11.10 -2.23 -8.71
CA THR A 40 -10.96 -3.40 -9.58
C THR A 40 -9.70 -4.21 -9.32
N ASP A 41 -8.81 -3.70 -8.47
CA ASP A 41 -7.57 -4.37 -8.13
C ASP A 41 -7.87 -5.69 -7.42
N GLU A 42 -7.25 -6.77 -7.85
CA GLU A 42 -7.36 -8.05 -7.16
C GLU A 42 -6.59 -8.05 -5.86
N ILE A 43 -5.50 -7.30 -5.83
CA ILE A 43 -4.65 -7.14 -4.66
C ILE A 43 -4.32 -5.66 -4.50
N LEU A 44 -4.47 -5.15 -3.29
CA LEU A 44 -3.91 -3.85 -2.92
C LEU A 44 -2.57 -4.12 -2.25
N TYR A 45 -1.54 -3.47 -2.75
CA TYR A 45 -0.19 -3.69 -2.23
C TYR A 45 0.11 -2.78 -1.06
N ALA A 46 0.98 -3.24 -0.18
CA ALA A 46 1.49 -2.42 0.92
C ALA A 46 2.01 -1.10 0.37
N GLY A 47 1.88 -0.06 1.17
CA GLY A 47 2.28 1.28 0.75
C GLY A 47 1.18 2.08 0.06
N ARG A 48 0.04 1.46 -0.26
CA ARG A 48 -1.08 2.17 -0.89
C ARG A 48 -1.65 3.21 0.06
N ILE A 49 -1.90 4.42 -0.45
CA ILE A 49 -2.53 5.46 0.35
C ILE A 49 -3.98 5.08 0.63
N ILE A 50 -4.38 5.16 1.89
CA ILE A 50 -5.75 4.92 2.33
C ILE A 50 -6.33 6.25 2.80
N ILE A 51 -7.57 6.51 2.43
CA ILE A 51 -8.29 7.73 2.80
C ILE A 51 -9.53 7.38 3.60
N THR A 52 -10.03 8.34 4.35
CA THR A 52 -11.20 8.14 5.22
C THR A 52 -12.07 9.39 5.22
N ASP A 53 -13.39 9.18 5.39
CA ASP A 53 -14.32 10.28 5.57
C ASP A 53 -14.42 10.73 7.02
N GLY A 54 -13.68 10.07 7.92
CA GLY A 54 -13.75 10.38 9.35
C GLY A 54 -15.02 9.85 10.02
N LYS A 55 -15.86 9.13 9.31
CA LYS A 55 -17.13 8.61 9.80
C LYS A 55 -17.21 7.10 9.70
N GLY A 56 -16.07 6.45 9.61
CA GLY A 56 -15.99 5.00 9.55
C GLY A 56 -15.77 4.42 8.17
N THR A 57 -15.75 5.22 7.13
CA THR A 57 -15.49 4.73 5.78
C THR A 57 -14.01 4.90 5.46
N TYR A 58 -13.40 3.83 4.99
CA TYR A 58 -11.99 3.81 4.55
C TYR A 58 -11.94 3.21 3.15
N LYS A 59 -11.11 3.76 2.30
CA LYS A 59 -10.91 3.21 0.96
C LYS A 59 -9.55 3.58 0.42
N PRO A 60 -9.03 2.83 -0.58
CA PRO A 60 -7.78 3.22 -1.20
C PRO A 60 -7.98 4.47 -2.06
N LEU A 61 -6.98 5.35 -2.05
CA LEU A 61 -6.97 6.48 -2.98
C LEU A 61 -6.73 5.95 -4.38
N GLY A 62 -7.51 6.41 -5.34
CA GLY A 62 -7.41 5.93 -6.71
C GLY A 62 -6.09 6.30 -7.36
N ILE A 63 -5.66 5.45 -8.30
CA ILE A 63 -4.48 5.70 -9.11
C ILE A 63 -4.93 5.72 -10.56
N GLU A 64 -4.52 6.74 -11.29
CA GLU A 64 -4.88 6.92 -12.69
C GLU A 64 -3.68 7.48 -13.44
N SER A 65 -3.35 6.85 -14.57
CA SER A 65 -2.19 7.27 -15.38
C SER A 65 -0.89 7.30 -14.56
N ASN A 66 -0.69 6.27 -13.75
CA ASN A 66 0.52 6.09 -12.93
C ASN A 66 0.72 7.17 -11.87
N ALA A 67 -0.37 7.79 -11.43
CA ALA A 67 -0.32 8.79 -10.38
C ALA A 67 -1.54 8.66 -9.47
N TYR A 68 -1.36 8.97 -8.18
CA TYR A 68 -2.48 9.06 -7.28
C TYR A 68 -3.39 10.21 -7.69
N LYS A 69 -4.68 9.97 -7.61
CA LYS A 69 -5.66 11.05 -7.81
C LYS A 69 -5.49 12.09 -6.72
N ALA A 70 -5.75 13.35 -7.06
CA ALA A 70 -5.72 14.40 -6.06
C ALA A 70 -6.79 14.14 -5.00
N LEU A 71 -6.43 14.35 -3.73
CA LEU A 71 -7.38 14.15 -2.63
C LEU A 71 -8.63 15.02 -2.79
N SER A 72 -8.48 16.19 -3.41
CA SER A 72 -9.61 17.09 -3.66
C SER A 72 -10.70 16.47 -4.53
N THR A 73 -10.40 15.42 -5.29
CA THR A 73 -11.41 14.71 -6.08
C THR A 73 -12.31 13.84 -5.21
N GLU A 74 -11.93 13.61 -3.95
CA GLU A 74 -12.68 12.80 -2.99
C GLU A 74 -13.24 13.73 -1.91
N SER A 75 -14.35 14.38 -2.23
CA SER A 75 -14.95 15.36 -1.33
C SER A 75 -15.28 14.74 0.02
N GLY A 76 -14.85 15.39 1.09
CA GLY A 76 -15.11 14.94 2.45
C GLY A 76 -14.13 13.90 2.96
N PHE A 77 -13.13 13.51 2.16
CA PHE A 77 -12.12 12.53 2.58
C PHE A 77 -10.82 13.20 2.95
N SER A 78 -10.08 12.54 3.82
CA SER A 78 -8.74 12.96 4.22
C SER A 78 -7.83 11.74 4.22
N TYR A 79 -6.53 11.96 4.27
CA TYR A 79 -5.57 10.86 4.32
C TYR A 79 -5.67 10.14 5.66
N ALA A 80 -5.76 8.81 5.62
CA ALA A 80 -5.79 7.98 6.82
C ALA A 80 -4.41 7.40 7.14
N GLY A 81 -3.63 7.07 6.14
CA GLY A 81 -2.33 6.46 6.29
C GLY A 81 -1.96 5.63 5.08
N ILE A 82 -1.09 4.66 5.28
CA ILE A 82 -0.71 3.74 4.21
C ILE A 82 -1.02 2.31 4.61
N LEU A 83 -1.31 1.50 3.61
CA LEU A 83 -1.61 0.09 3.81
C LEU A 83 -0.33 -0.61 4.31
N TYR A 84 -0.41 -1.25 5.47
CA TYR A 84 0.73 -1.90 6.10
C TYR A 84 1.10 -3.21 5.44
N ARG A 85 0.12 -3.95 4.95
CA ARG A 85 0.31 -5.24 4.26
C ARG A 85 -0.52 -5.31 3.02
N SER A 86 0.00 -6.03 2.02
CA SER A 86 -0.77 -6.33 0.83
C SER A 86 -1.94 -7.23 1.19
N ILE A 87 -3.11 -6.93 0.64
CA ILE A 87 -4.34 -7.67 0.92
C ILE A 87 -5.08 -7.97 -0.37
N PRO A 88 -5.74 -9.13 -0.44
CA PRO A 88 -6.65 -9.40 -1.55
C PRO A 88 -7.91 -8.56 -1.43
N ASN A 89 -8.55 -8.33 -2.57
CA ASN A 89 -9.80 -7.58 -2.63
C ASN A 89 -10.82 -8.20 -1.69
N GLY A 90 -11.47 -7.36 -0.90
CA GLY A 90 -12.50 -7.77 0.04
C GLY A 90 -12.02 -7.91 1.48
N GLU A 91 -10.73 -7.86 1.75
CA GLU A 91 -10.23 -8.03 3.10
C GLU A 91 -10.04 -6.72 3.83
N ALA A 92 -9.98 -6.80 5.15
CA ALA A 92 -9.77 -5.63 5.99
C ALA A 92 -8.30 -5.19 5.93
N ALA A 93 -8.10 -3.89 6.10
CA ALA A 93 -6.79 -3.27 5.97
C ALA A 93 -6.19 -2.96 7.34
N ALA A 94 -4.88 -3.20 7.45
CA ALA A 94 -4.07 -2.62 8.52
C ALA A 94 -3.45 -1.33 7.98
N ILE A 95 -3.70 -0.22 8.67
CA ILE A 95 -3.33 1.11 8.18
C ILE A 95 -2.25 1.69 9.08
N MET A 96 -1.07 1.92 8.52
CA MET A 96 0.08 2.45 9.27
C MET A 96 0.08 3.97 9.25
N THR A 97 0.32 4.58 10.41
CA THR A 97 0.38 6.03 10.55
C THR A 97 1.75 6.52 11.04
N ALA A 98 2.62 5.61 11.42
CA ALA A 98 3.98 5.93 11.86
C ALA A 98 4.89 4.76 11.55
N GLY A 99 6.11 5.06 11.10
CA GLY A 99 7.08 4.03 10.75
C GLY A 99 7.99 4.47 9.62
N GLN A 100 8.42 3.52 8.80
CA GLN A 100 9.29 3.82 7.67
C GLN A 100 8.82 3.06 6.44
N VAL A 101 8.70 3.77 5.33
CA VAL A 101 8.29 3.19 4.05
C VAL A 101 9.39 3.42 3.02
N ASN A 102 9.65 2.38 2.21
CA ASN A 102 10.54 2.50 1.06
C ASN A 102 9.74 3.01 -0.12
N THR A 103 9.95 4.28 -0.48
CA THR A 103 9.14 4.93 -1.50
C THR A 103 9.35 4.33 -2.89
N VAL A 104 10.53 3.78 -3.16
CA VAL A 104 10.80 3.15 -4.45
C VAL A 104 9.99 1.86 -4.58
N ALA A 105 10.03 1.01 -3.58
CA ALA A 105 9.28 -0.23 -3.60
C ALA A 105 7.76 0.02 -3.58
N ALA A 106 7.31 0.99 -2.79
CA ALA A 106 5.89 1.35 -2.73
C ALA A 106 5.39 1.85 -4.09
N LYS A 107 6.18 2.69 -4.75
CA LYS A 107 5.87 3.20 -6.08
C LYS A 107 5.75 2.05 -7.08
N ASN A 108 6.72 1.16 -7.09
CA ASN A 108 6.74 0.06 -8.03
C ASN A 108 5.59 -0.92 -7.80
N ALA A 109 5.21 -1.14 -6.56
CA ALA A 109 4.10 -2.02 -6.23
C ALA A 109 2.75 -1.39 -6.56
N ASN A 110 2.67 -0.07 -6.56
CA ASN A 110 1.41 0.66 -6.70
C ASN A 110 1.37 1.45 -8.02
N SER A 111 1.51 0.74 -9.11
CA SER A 111 1.33 1.26 -10.48
C SER A 111 2.23 2.45 -10.81
N SER A 112 3.41 2.46 -10.25
CA SER A 112 4.41 3.53 -10.44
C SER A 112 3.94 4.89 -9.93
N ALA A 113 3.00 4.91 -8.99
CA ALA A 113 2.49 6.15 -8.43
C ALA A 113 3.38 6.64 -7.28
N GLU A 114 3.85 7.87 -7.37
CA GLU A 114 4.62 8.49 -6.31
C GLU A 114 3.71 9.11 -5.27
N TYR A 115 4.19 9.13 -4.03
CA TYR A 115 3.42 9.80 -2.97
C TYR A 115 3.34 11.30 -3.25
N PRO A 116 2.13 11.87 -3.19
CA PRO A 116 1.99 13.32 -3.35
C PRO A 116 2.67 14.06 -2.19
N SER A 117 3.16 15.27 -2.45
CA SER A 117 3.84 16.05 -1.43
C SER A 117 2.94 16.41 -0.25
N ASP A 118 1.66 16.64 -0.50
CA ASP A 118 0.71 16.93 0.58
C ASP A 118 0.48 15.70 1.47
N PHE A 119 0.54 14.50 0.89
CA PHE A 119 0.44 13.29 1.69
C PHE A 119 1.67 13.15 2.60
N ILE A 120 2.87 13.34 2.04
CA ILE A 120 4.12 13.24 2.81
C ILE A 120 4.08 14.24 3.97
N SER A 121 3.63 15.46 3.72
CA SER A 121 3.54 16.48 4.75
C SER A 121 2.54 16.16 5.83
N ALA A 122 1.51 15.39 5.50
CA ALA A 122 0.46 15.03 6.47
C ALA A 122 0.92 13.97 7.47
N PHE A 123 2.01 13.24 7.18
CA PHE A 123 2.46 12.14 8.04
C PHE A 123 3.92 12.32 8.46
N PRO A 124 4.20 13.30 9.36
CA PRO A 124 5.58 13.53 9.78
C PRO A 124 6.19 12.38 10.60
N LYS A 125 5.36 11.47 11.10
CA LYS A 125 5.85 10.29 11.83
C LYS A 125 6.19 9.11 10.92
N ILE A 126 5.97 9.25 9.63
CA ILE A 126 6.42 8.26 8.66
C ILE A 126 7.69 8.78 8.01
N ALA A 127 8.74 7.95 8.04
CA ALA A 127 9.97 8.24 7.32
C ALA A 127 9.82 7.71 5.89
N PHE A 128 9.86 8.60 4.92
CA PHE A 128 9.75 8.25 3.51
C PHE A 128 11.17 8.14 2.95
N VAL A 129 11.63 6.92 2.72
CA VAL A 129 13.02 6.64 2.34
C VAL A 129 13.05 6.03 0.94
N ALA A 130 13.88 6.55 0.08
CA ALA A 130 14.08 5.98 -1.25
C ALA A 130 15.25 5.00 -1.19
N ASP A 131 14.92 3.71 -1.09
CA ASP A 131 15.92 2.66 -1.02
C ASP A 131 15.83 1.81 -2.29
N GLU A 132 16.65 2.15 -3.26
CA GLU A 132 16.62 1.49 -4.56
C GLU A 132 17.25 0.10 -4.51
N ASP A 133 18.11 -0.14 -3.57
CA ASP A 133 18.81 -1.42 -3.44
C ASP A 133 17.89 -2.50 -2.89
N ALA A 134 16.88 -2.13 -2.14
CA ALA A 134 15.92 -3.07 -1.54
C ALA A 134 14.57 -3.04 -2.25
N ASN A 135 14.57 -2.83 -3.55
CA ASN A 135 13.35 -2.73 -4.33
C ASN A 135 12.74 -4.10 -4.60
N ALA A 136 11.63 -4.39 -3.94
CA ALA A 136 10.98 -5.70 -3.99
C ALA A 136 10.34 -6.01 -5.34
N PHE A 137 10.03 -5.00 -6.14
CA PHE A 137 9.30 -5.16 -7.39
C PHE A 137 10.14 -4.87 -8.62
N ASP A 138 11.44 -4.96 -8.47
CA ASP A 138 12.36 -4.90 -9.60
C ASP A 138 12.25 -6.23 -10.36
N GLU A 139 12.12 -6.16 -11.68
CA GLU A 139 12.00 -7.37 -12.49
C GLU A 139 13.18 -8.32 -12.31
N SER A 140 14.34 -7.79 -12.04
CA SER A 140 15.51 -8.63 -11.81
C SER A 140 15.35 -9.54 -10.59
N ASP A 141 14.50 -9.15 -9.65
CA ASP A 141 14.27 -9.95 -8.45
C ASP A 141 13.49 -11.23 -8.71
N THR A 142 12.85 -11.32 -9.85
CA THR A 142 12.12 -12.55 -10.19
C THR A 142 13.03 -13.75 -10.27
N THR A 143 14.32 -13.52 -10.41
CA THR A 143 15.29 -14.61 -10.47
C THR A 143 15.56 -15.24 -9.12
N ILE A 144 15.23 -14.57 -8.06
CA ILE A 144 15.46 -15.04 -6.69
C ILE A 144 14.63 -16.28 -6.41
N ASP A 145 13.48 -16.37 -7.01
CA ASP A 145 12.57 -17.51 -6.81
C ASP A 145 13.11 -18.83 -7.28
N LYS A 146 14.21 -18.84 -7.96
CA LYS A 146 14.80 -20.06 -8.48
C LYS A 146 15.57 -20.85 -7.44
N ASP A 147 15.84 -20.24 -6.34
CA ASP A 147 16.54 -20.89 -5.23
C ASP A 147 15.57 -21.56 -4.25
#